data_0ee1112541795de2d46e3c1b1b9954ab
#
_entry.id   0ee1112541795de2d46e3c1b1b9954ab
#
_cell.length_a   1.000
_cell.length_b   1.000
_cell.length_c   1.000
_cell.angle_alpha   90.00
_cell.angle_beta   90.00
_cell.angle_gamma   90.00
#
_symmetry.space_group_name_H-M   'P 1'
#
loop_
_entity.id
_entity.type
_entity.pdbx_description
1 polymer ?
#
loop_
_entity_poly.entity_id
_entity_poly.type
_entity_poly.pdbx_seq_one_letter_code
_entity_poly.pdbx_strand_id
1 'polypeptide(L)'
;ASLSLFLAGCWAVTGPGAVHGPAGGSVAVRCRYWAGYEDYPKFWCREGGLIGLFCSGGLHIVETDGSEVEVTRGRVSVRDERTQRTFTVTVENLTLADAGTYHCGVERTGPDLRDTVELTVSPGKSQRCPLAVSGLPGSGQGRGALGRERGAGV
;
A
#
# COMPACT_ATOMS: atom_id res chain seq x y z
N ALA A 1 6.42 -27.55 12.37
CA ALA A 1 7.00 -27.00 11.15
C ALA A 1 6.18 -27.36 9.92
N SER A 2 5.56 -28.53 9.93
CA SER A 2 4.79 -28.99 8.77
C SER A 2 3.52 -28.22 8.56
N LEU A 3 2.92 -27.73 9.62
CA LEU A 3 1.64 -27.06 9.52
C LEU A 3 1.71 -25.80 8.68
N SER A 4 2.78 -25.06 8.80
CA SER A 4 2.91 -23.82 8.03
C SER A 4 2.95 -24.08 6.55
N LEU A 5 3.61 -25.13 6.15
CA LEU A 5 3.71 -25.47 4.74
C LEU A 5 2.36 -25.89 4.15
N PHE A 6 1.59 -26.59 4.95
CA PHE A 6 0.26 -27.01 4.49
C PHE A 6 -0.65 -25.83 4.25
N LEU A 7 -0.61 -24.87 5.17
CA LEU A 7 -1.47 -23.69 5.04
C LEU A 7 -1.09 -22.83 3.84
N ALA A 8 0.21 -22.74 3.57
CA ALA A 8 0.65 -21.93 2.43
C ALA A 8 0.16 -22.48 1.11
N GLY A 9 -0.06 -23.78 1.03
CA GLY A 9 -0.56 -24.39 -0.20
C GLY A 9 -2.06 -24.30 -0.37
N CYS A 10 -2.79 -23.83 0.62
CA CYS A 10 -4.25 -23.79 0.56
C CYS A 10 -4.79 -22.53 -0.14
N TRP A 11 -3.96 -21.52 -0.34
CA TRP A 11 -4.42 -20.25 -0.89
C TRP A 11 -4.10 -20.18 -2.37
N ALA A 12 -5.14 -20.00 -3.19
CA ALA A 12 -4.96 -19.90 -4.64
C ALA A 12 -4.24 -18.61 -5.02
N VAL A 13 -4.39 -17.57 -4.22
CA VAL A 13 -3.68 -16.30 -4.39
C VAL A 13 -3.02 -15.97 -3.07
N THR A 14 -1.75 -15.57 -3.13
CA THR A 14 -1.00 -15.27 -1.93
C THR A 14 -0.24 -13.96 -2.12
N GLY A 15 -0.56 -12.98 -1.30
CA GLY A 15 0.15 -11.71 -1.27
C GLY A 15 1.13 -11.64 -0.11
N PRO A 16 1.81 -10.51 0.05
CA PRO A 16 2.82 -10.36 1.10
C PRO A 16 2.23 -10.15 2.50
N GLY A 17 0.93 -9.98 2.61
CA GLY A 17 0.31 -9.70 3.89
C GLY A 17 0.33 -8.23 4.25
N ALA A 18 1.49 -7.61 4.18
CA ALA A 18 1.64 -6.19 4.52
C ALA A 18 2.75 -5.58 3.70
N VAL A 19 2.59 -4.32 3.33
CA VAL A 19 3.61 -3.54 2.64
C VAL A 19 3.66 -2.16 3.26
N HIS A 20 4.80 -1.51 3.14
CA HIS A 20 5.02 -0.21 3.76
C HIS A 20 5.85 0.66 2.83
N GLY A 21 5.50 1.94 2.75
CA GLY A 21 6.29 2.89 1.99
C GLY A 21 6.19 4.29 2.56
N PRO A 22 7.10 5.18 2.18
CA PRO A 22 7.06 6.57 2.65
C PRO A 22 6.13 7.40 1.79
N ALA A 23 5.57 8.44 2.37
CA ALA A 23 4.78 9.41 1.62
C ALA A 23 5.65 10.01 0.51
N GLY A 24 5.10 10.11 -0.68
CA GLY A 24 5.84 10.56 -1.86
C GLY A 24 6.63 9.46 -2.56
N GLY A 25 6.78 8.31 -1.94
CA GLY A 25 7.46 7.17 -2.54
C GLY A 25 6.50 6.21 -3.21
N SER A 26 6.93 4.98 -3.39
CA SER A 26 6.12 3.96 -4.04
C SER A 26 6.28 2.63 -3.33
N VAL A 27 5.32 1.74 -3.57
CA VAL A 27 5.42 0.34 -3.12
C VAL A 27 5.06 -0.57 -4.27
N ALA A 28 5.68 -1.75 -4.25
CA ALA A 28 5.35 -2.82 -5.20
C ALA A 28 4.82 -4.00 -4.40
N VAL A 29 3.65 -4.48 -4.79
CA VAL A 29 2.98 -5.60 -4.13
C VAL A 29 3.00 -6.77 -5.10
N ARG A 30 3.63 -7.86 -4.71
CA ARG A 30 3.75 -9.04 -5.55
C ARG A 30 2.79 -10.10 -5.03
N CYS A 31 1.87 -10.53 -5.88
CA CYS A 31 0.87 -11.52 -5.52
C CYS A 31 1.03 -12.73 -6.44
N ARG A 32 1.13 -13.89 -5.81
CA ARG A 32 1.36 -15.15 -6.53
C ARG A 32 0.06 -15.90 -6.67
N TYR A 33 -0.08 -16.64 -7.75
CA TYR A 33 -1.28 -17.44 -7.98
C TYR A 33 -0.92 -18.85 -8.44
N TRP A 34 -1.87 -19.75 -8.31
CA TRP A 34 -1.68 -21.14 -8.72
C TRP A 34 -1.67 -21.26 -10.25
N ALA A 35 -1.04 -22.33 -10.71
CA ALA A 35 -1.11 -22.70 -12.11
C ALA A 35 -2.57 -22.87 -12.51
N GLY A 36 -2.88 -22.48 -13.74
CA GLY A 36 -4.22 -22.53 -14.27
C GLY A 36 -4.91 -21.17 -14.32
N TYR A 37 -4.37 -20.18 -13.62
CA TYR A 37 -4.98 -18.86 -13.61
C TYR A 37 -4.21 -17.84 -14.44
N GLU A 38 -3.30 -18.30 -15.29
CA GLU A 38 -2.46 -17.41 -16.07
C GLU A 38 -3.25 -16.48 -16.97
N ASP A 39 -4.32 -16.97 -17.55
CA ASP A 39 -5.10 -16.20 -18.52
C ASP A 39 -6.22 -15.37 -17.91
N TYR A 40 -6.38 -15.43 -16.60
CA TYR A 40 -7.45 -14.70 -15.93
C TYR A 40 -7.00 -13.30 -15.59
N PRO A 41 -7.91 -12.31 -15.60
CA PRO A 41 -7.55 -10.96 -15.18
C PRO A 41 -7.09 -10.94 -13.73
N LYS A 42 -6.10 -10.10 -13.46
CA LYS A 42 -5.56 -9.89 -12.12
C LYS A 42 -5.97 -8.50 -11.67
N PHE A 43 -6.34 -8.35 -10.41
CA PHE A 43 -6.92 -7.08 -9.95
C PHE A 43 -6.37 -6.65 -8.59
N TRP A 44 -6.58 -5.40 -8.32
CA TRP A 44 -6.26 -4.75 -7.05
C TRP A 44 -7.45 -3.90 -6.66
N CYS A 45 -7.94 -4.06 -5.43
CA CYS A 45 -9.06 -3.28 -4.95
C CYS A 45 -8.84 -2.90 -3.50
N ARG A 46 -9.60 -1.91 -3.04
CA ARG A 46 -9.49 -1.41 -1.68
C ARG A 46 -10.72 -1.78 -0.89
N GLU A 47 -10.49 -2.26 0.32
CA GLU A 47 -11.54 -2.54 1.28
C GLU A 47 -11.98 -1.23 1.92
N GLY A 48 -13.25 -1.14 2.30
CA GLY A 48 -13.74 0.02 3.04
C GLY A 48 -14.19 1.17 2.16
N GLY A 49 -13.75 2.36 2.47
CA GLY A 49 -14.31 3.56 1.88
C GLY A 49 -15.62 3.90 2.55
N LEU A 50 -16.31 4.89 2.03
CA LEU A 50 -17.54 5.40 2.65
C LEU A 50 -18.62 4.35 2.76
N ILE A 51 -18.66 3.42 1.83
CA ILE A 51 -19.71 2.40 1.80
C ILE A 51 -19.13 0.99 1.75
N GLY A 52 -17.83 0.86 1.92
CA GLY A 52 -17.20 -0.46 1.93
C GLY A 52 -17.38 -1.24 0.65
N LEU A 53 -17.51 -0.58 -0.49
CA LEU A 53 -17.88 -1.23 -1.72
C LEU A 53 -16.78 -1.37 -2.75
N PHE A 54 -15.58 -0.92 -2.44
CA PHE A 54 -14.55 -0.91 -3.48
C PHE A 54 -14.21 -2.30 -4.01
N CYS A 55 -14.21 -3.29 -3.15
CA CYS A 55 -13.95 -4.66 -3.59
C CYS A 55 -15.23 -5.44 -3.89
N SER A 56 -16.37 -4.86 -3.61
CA SER A 56 -17.65 -5.52 -3.83
C SER A 56 -18.16 -5.19 -5.22
N GLY A 57 -18.88 -6.13 -5.83
CA GLY A 57 -19.49 -5.89 -7.11
C GLY A 57 -18.53 -5.68 -8.26
N GLY A 58 -17.30 -6.15 -8.12
CA GLY A 58 -16.34 -6.05 -9.20
C GLY A 58 -15.70 -4.67 -9.35
N LEU A 59 -15.76 -3.85 -8.31
CA LEU A 59 -15.12 -2.53 -8.36
C LEU A 59 -13.64 -2.69 -8.05
N HIS A 60 -12.81 -2.51 -9.06
CA HIS A 60 -11.37 -2.64 -8.92
C HIS A 60 -10.70 -1.31 -9.17
N ILE A 61 -9.62 -1.04 -8.45
CA ILE A 61 -8.81 0.13 -8.72
C ILE A 61 -8.12 -0.01 -10.06
N VAL A 62 -7.59 -1.21 -10.32
CA VAL A 62 -6.92 -1.52 -11.58
C VAL A 62 -7.01 -3.02 -11.79
N GLU A 63 -7.05 -3.42 -13.07
CA GLU A 63 -7.07 -4.85 -13.41
C GLU A 63 -6.45 -5.08 -14.76
N THR A 64 -5.87 -6.27 -14.97
CA THR A 64 -5.38 -6.68 -16.29
C THR A 64 -6.53 -7.28 -17.09
N ASP A 65 -6.29 -7.44 -18.37
CA ASP A 65 -7.27 -8.11 -19.25
C ASP A 65 -7.00 -9.60 -19.40
N GLY A 66 -6.10 -10.13 -18.55
CA GLY A 66 -5.69 -11.53 -18.66
C GLY A 66 -4.39 -11.71 -19.41
N SER A 67 -3.86 -10.66 -20.02
CA SER A 67 -2.57 -10.71 -20.68
C SER A 67 -1.49 -10.11 -19.79
N GLU A 68 -0.26 -10.12 -20.28
CA GLU A 68 0.87 -9.54 -19.54
C GLU A 68 1.07 -8.05 -19.81
N VAL A 69 0.14 -7.43 -20.53
CA VAL A 69 0.24 -6.00 -20.79
C VAL A 69 -0.02 -5.23 -19.51
N GLU A 70 0.88 -4.32 -19.19
CA GLU A 70 0.74 -3.50 -18.00
C GLU A 70 -0.44 -2.54 -18.16
N VAL A 71 -1.26 -2.42 -17.12
CA VAL A 71 -2.39 -1.51 -17.09
C VAL A 71 -2.16 -0.51 -15.98
N THR A 72 -2.35 0.78 -16.30
CA THR A 72 -2.14 1.86 -15.35
C THR A 72 -3.42 2.66 -15.20
N ARG A 73 -3.82 2.91 -13.98
CA ARG A 73 -4.95 3.76 -13.62
C ARG A 73 -4.48 4.76 -12.58
N GLY A 74 -4.32 6.01 -12.98
CA GLY A 74 -3.81 7.03 -12.07
C GLY A 74 -2.42 6.68 -11.59
N ARG A 75 -2.27 6.53 -10.28
CA ARG A 75 -0.98 6.24 -9.66
C ARG A 75 -0.74 4.74 -9.45
N VAL A 76 -1.63 3.91 -9.95
CA VAL A 76 -1.57 2.47 -9.69
C VAL A 76 -1.45 1.73 -11.01
N SER A 77 -0.52 0.78 -11.05
CA SER A 77 -0.37 -0.07 -12.22
C SER A 77 -0.31 -1.53 -11.80
N VAL A 78 -0.66 -2.41 -12.73
CA VAL A 78 -0.61 -3.85 -12.49
C VAL A 78 -0.04 -4.52 -13.73
N ARG A 79 0.83 -5.50 -13.51
CA ARG A 79 1.44 -6.26 -14.58
C ARG A 79 1.58 -7.72 -14.18
N ASP A 80 1.15 -8.61 -15.05
CA ASP A 80 1.21 -10.04 -14.83
C ASP A 80 2.44 -10.63 -15.47
N GLU A 81 3.07 -11.57 -14.78
CA GLU A 81 4.19 -12.34 -15.29
C GLU A 81 3.81 -13.81 -15.21
N ARG A 82 3.29 -14.32 -16.32
CA ARG A 82 2.70 -15.66 -16.36
C ARG A 82 3.71 -16.77 -16.06
N THR A 83 4.93 -16.63 -16.54
CA THR A 83 5.95 -17.64 -16.28
C THR A 83 6.27 -17.75 -14.81
N GLN A 84 6.16 -16.66 -14.08
CA GLN A 84 6.41 -16.63 -12.65
C GLN A 84 5.14 -16.85 -11.85
N ARG A 85 3.98 -16.83 -12.48
CA ARG A 85 2.67 -16.87 -11.82
C ARG A 85 2.61 -15.85 -10.72
N THR A 86 3.05 -14.65 -11.04
CA THR A 86 3.09 -13.53 -10.11
C THR A 86 2.67 -12.28 -10.84
N PHE A 87 1.78 -11.51 -10.25
CA PHE A 87 1.49 -10.18 -10.78
C PHE A 87 1.91 -9.15 -9.74
N THR A 88 2.35 -8.00 -10.24
CA THR A 88 2.87 -6.93 -9.40
C THR A 88 1.99 -5.71 -9.54
N VAL A 89 1.57 -5.19 -8.40
CA VAL A 89 0.83 -3.93 -8.32
C VAL A 89 1.78 -2.89 -7.79
N THR A 90 1.89 -1.77 -8.48
CA THR A 90 2.75 -0.67 -8.05
C THR A 90 1.89 0.55 -7.77
N VAL A 91 2.05 1.13 -6.59
CA VAL A 91 1.36 2.36 -6.20
C VAL A 91 2.43 3.44 -6.04
N GLU A 92 2.31 4.50 -6.84
CA GLU A 92 3.30 5.56 -6.85
C GLU A 92 2.78 6.79 -6.13
N ASN A 93 3.72 7.63 -5.72
CA ASN A 93 3.38 8.92 -5.10
C ASN A 93 2.44 8.73 -3.92
N LEU A 94 2.86 7.88 -3.00
CA LEU A 94 2.04 7.49 -1.84
C LEU A 94 1.68 8.70 -0.99
N THR A 95 0.47 8.66 -0.44
CA THR A 95 0.03 9.62 0.56
C THR A 95 -0.42 8.87 1.80
N LEU A 96 -0.57 9.57 2.91
CA LEU A 96 -1.05 8.95 4.14
C LEU A 96 -2.47 8.39 3.97
N ALA A 97 -3.25 8.98 3.07
CA ALA A 97 -4.61 8.51 2.81
C ALA A 97 -4.63 7.17 2.10
N ASP A 98 -3.52 6.74 1.51
CA ASP A 98 -3.45 5.45 0.84
C ASP A 98 -3.35 4.29 1.83
N ALA A 99 -3.03 4.56 3.08
CA ALA A 99 -2.95 3.50 4.08
C ALA A 99 -4.33 2.83 4.23
N GLY A 100 -4.33 1.52 4.30
CA GLY A 100 -5.58 0.79 4.45
C GLY A 100 -5.43 -0.67 4.04
N THR A 101 -6.57 -1.30 3.91
CA THR A 101 -6.66 -2.72 3.58
C THR A 101 -7.03 -2.87 2.11
N TYR A 102 -6.28 -3.70 1.41
CA TYR A 102 -6.46 -3.95 -0.01
C TYR A 102 -6.54 -5.45 -0.27
N HIS A 103 -6.97 -5.80 -1.47
CA HIS A 103 -6.93 -7.19 -1.92
C HIS A 103 -6.29 -7.25 -3.29
N CYS A 104 -5.44 -8.24 -3.48
CA CYS A 104 -4.98 -8.61 -4.80
C CYS A 104 -5.61 -9.94 -5.16
N GLY A 105 -6.03 -10.11 -6.42
CA GLY A 105 -6.75 -11.31 -6.74
C GLY A 105 -6.81 -11.63 -8.22
N VAL A 106 -7.49 -12.74 -8.46
CA VAL A 106 -7.75 -13.28 -9.79
C VAL A 106 -9.26 -13.23 -10.00
N GLU A 107 -9.68 -12.57 -11.06
CA GLU A 107 -11.09 -12.47 -11.40
C GLU A 107 -11.48 -13.67 -12.25
N ARG A 108 -12.52 -14.37 -11.82
CA ARG A 108 -13.00 -15.55 -12.54
C ARG A 108 -14.51 -15.63 -12.44
N THR A 109 -15.09 -16.53 -13.23
CA THR A 109 -16.50 -16.84 -13.12
C THR A 109 -16.78 -17.44 -11.75
N GLY A 110 -17.74 -16.91 -11.05
CA GLY A 110 -18.00 -17.31 -9.67
C GLY A 110 -17.20 -16.45 -8.70
N PRO A 111 -16.98 -16.92 -7.47
CA PRO A 111 -16.27 -16.11 -6.50
C PRO A 111 -14.83 -15.86 -6.92
N ASP A 112 -14.37 -14.62 -6.72
CA ASP A 112 -12.97 -14.27 -6.99
C ASP A 112 -12.07 -14.92 -5.97
N LEU A 113 -10.82 -15.13 -6.38
CA LEU A 113 -9.77 -15.62 -5.49
C LEU A 113 -8.90 -14.42 -5.15
N ARG A 114 -8.72 -14.16 -3.86
CA ARG A 114 -7.97 -12.96 -3.46
C ARG A 114 -7.31 -13.16 -2.10
N ASP A 115 -6.32 -12.31 -1.84
CA ASP A 115 -5.64 -12.28 -0.55
C ASP A 115 -5.56 -10.83 -0.07
N THR A 116 -5.56 -10.65 1.22
CA THR A 116 -5.59 -9.34 1.85
C THR A 116 -4.18 -8.80 2.02
N VAL A 117 -4.01 -7.50 1.76
CA VAL A 117 -2.74 -6.81 1.90
C VAL A 117 -2.98 -5.52 2.68
N GLU A 118 -2.24 -5.34 3.76
CA GLU A 118 -2.28 -4.11 4.54
C GLU A 118 -1.20 -3.18 4.05
N LEU A 119 -1.60 -1.98 3.64
CA LEU A 119 -0.67 -0.96 3.20
C LEU A 119 -0.55 0.10 4.27
N THR A 120 0.68 0.38 4.71
CA THR A 120 0.95 1.44 5.64
C THR A 120 1.88 2.45 4.99
N VAL A 121 1.74 3.72 5.39
CA VAL A 121 2.50 4.81 4.79
C VAL A 121 3.08 5.65 5.92
N SER A 122 4.40 5.87 5.87
CA SER A 122 5.05 6.71 6.86
C SER A 122 5.11 8.15 6.34
N PRO A 123 5.12 9.15 7.24
CA PRO A 123 5.24 10.54 6.81
C PRO A 123 6.55 10.80 6.07
N GLY A 124 6.51 11.69 5.09
CA GLY A 124 7.70 12.10 4.39
C GLY A 124 8.56 12.98 5.26
N LYS A 125 9.78 13.24 4.77
CA LYS A 125 10.73 14.02 5.56
C LYS A 125 10.23 15.43 5.85
N SER A 126 9.57 16.05 4.88
CA SER A 126 9.09 17.42 5.06
C SER A 126 8.01 17.47 6.13
N GLN A 127 7.26 16.42 6.30
CA GLN A 127 6.21 16.39 7.32
C GLN A 127 6.77 16.19 8.71
N ARG A 128 7.91 15.54 8.83
CA ARG A 128 8.50 15.32 10.13
C ARG A 128 9.15 16.56 10.71
N CYS A 129 9.73 17.38 9.88
CA CYS A 129 10.46 18.54 10.35
C CYS A 129 9.61 19.49 11.16
N PRO A 130 8.43 19.90 10.71
CA PRO A 130 7.61 20.82 11.52
C PRO A 130 7.23 20.23 12.86
N LEU A 131 6.95 18.96 12.89
CA LEU A 131 6.55 18.31 14.13
C LEU A 131 7.70 18.25 15.12
N ALA A 132 8.90 18.01 14.62
CA ALA A 132 10.07 17.98 15.49
C ALA A 132 10.31 19.33 16.12
N VAL A 133 10.08 20.40 15.37
CA VAL A 133 10.26 21.75 15.87
C VAL A 133 9.30 22.06 16.97
N SER A 134 8.08 21.68 16.80
CA SER A 134 7.08 21.94 17.81
C SER A 134 7.43 21.25 19.10
N GLY A 135 8.18 20.35 19.02
CA GLY A 135 8.69 19.77 20.23
C GLY A 135 9.65 20.66 20.88
N LEU A 136 9.69 21.50 20.53
CA LEU A 136 10.38 21.83 21.07
C LEU A 136 10.61 22.66 21.49
N PRO A 137 10.45 22.94 21.56
CA PRO A 137 10.65 23.52 22.05
C PRO A 137 10.95 24.08 22.43
N GLY A 138 10.89 24.26 22.23
CA GLY A 138 11.11 24.74 22.72
C GLY A 138 11.52 25.32 22.70
N SER A 139 11.44 25.47 22.51
CA SER A 139 11.82 25.92 22.77
C SER A 139 12.29 26.53 22.85
N GLY A 140 12.23 26.64 22.78
CA GLY A 140 12.55 27.18 23.18
C GLY A 140 12.97 27.87 23.07
N GLN A 141 12.86 28.09 22.85
CA GLN A 141 13.26 28.64 23.10
C GLN A 141 13.57 29.34 23.36
N GLY A 142 13.35 29.42 23.38
CA GLY A 142 13.49 30.05 23.96
C GLY A 142 14.01 30.65 24.25
N ARG A 143 14.04 30.65 24.22
CA ARG A 143 14.48 31.11 24.89
C ARG A 143 15.04 31.96 25.11
N GLY A 144 14.90 32.01 24.82
CA GLY A 144 15.38 32.66 25.25
C GLY A 144 15.76 33.60 25.48
N ALA A 145 15.42 33.74 25.39
CA ALA A 145 15.76 34.48 25.84
C ALA A 145 16.14 35.19 26.39
N LEU A 146 15.95 35.12 26.43
CA LEU A 146 16.24 35.58 27.24
C LEU A 146 16.87 36.48 27.58
N GLY A 147 16.85 36.66 27.41
CA GLY A 147 17.36 37.23 27.83
C GLY A 147 17.68 38.22 28.12
N ARG A 148 17.50 38.31 28.19
CA ARG A 148 17.78 39.02 28.55
C ARG A 148 18.02 40.03 28.82
N GLU A 149 17.84 40.13 28.67
CA GLU A 149 17.91 40.80 28.92
C GLU A 149 18.42 41.58 29.51
N ARG A 150 18.46 41.60 29.64
CA ARG A 150 18.85 42.10 30.19
C ARG A 150 19.33 43.05 30.45
N GLY A 151 19.13 42.82 30.22
CA GLY A 151 19.56 43.43 30.51
C GLY A 151 19.80 44.47 30.56
N ALA A 152 19.53 44.59 30.45
CA ALA A 152 19.67 45.50 30.54
C ALA A 152 19.98 46.33 31.32
N GLY A 153 19.98 46.08 31.46
CA GLY A 153 20.05 46.67 32.22
C GLY A 153 20.82 47.62 32.46
N VAL A 154 21.06 47.75 32.16
CA VAL A 154 21.63 48.51 32.49
C VAL A 154 21.69 49.22 32.79
#